data_c69b332b55f11fd65e79530bfece6978
#
_entry.id   c69b332b55f11fd65e79530bfece6978
#
_cell.length_a   1.000
_cell.length_b   1.000
_cell.length_c   1.000
_cell.angle_alpha   90.00
_cell.angle_beta   90.00
_cell.angle_gamma   90.00
#
_symmetry.space_group_name_H-M   'P 1'
#
loop_
_entity.id
_entity.type
_entity.pdbx_description
1 polymer ?
#
loop_
_entity_poly.entity_id
_entity_poly.type
_entity_poly.pdbx_seq_one_letter_code
_entity_poly.pdbx_strand_id
1 'polypeptide(L)'
;MEAIEKHKIKNPKVVINIGGVKHEVMWKLLEKRPLTRLGMLAKARTHENIIKLVDSYSLDDNELYFDRDPMNFNSILNYYRTNRLHCVDEICILDFSADLEYWMIKDINLERCCVEKFFARKEHSIEQMEKAKMQGPEAEVEEDFGTGYFGKYQKA
;
A
#
# COMPACT_ATOMS: atom_id res chain seq x y z
N MET A 1 -30.98 4.64 -9.71
CA MET A 1 -29.92 4.07 -8.82
C MET A 1 -28.93 3.34 -9.71
N GLU A 2 -27.68 3.74 -9.65
CA GLU A 2 -26.62 3.16 -10.48
C GLU A 2 -26.32 1.71 -10.08
N ALA A 3 -25.82 0.89 -11.02
CA ALA A 3 -25.53 -0.53 -10.80
C ALA A 3 -24.59 -0.79 -9.60
N ILE A 4 -23.57 0.07 -9.44
CA ILE A 4 -22.61 -0.02 -8.34
C ILE A 4 -23.25 0.23 -6.99
N GLU A 5 -24.16 1.21 -6.89
CA GLU A 5 -24.85 1.50 -5.66
C GLU A 5 -25.79 0.36 -5.26
N LYS A 6 -26.52 -0.20 -6.21
CA LYS A 6 -27.34 -1.40 -5.98
C LYS A 6 -26.50 -2.58 -5.51
N HIS A 7 -25.31 -2.76 -6.11
CA HIS A 7 -24.40 -3.82 -5.73
C HIS A 7 -23.93 -3.65 -4.28
N LYS A 8 -23.52 -2.44 -3.88
CA LYS A 8 -23.09 -2.15 -2.49
C LYS A 8 -24.19 -2.37 -1.46
N ILE A 9 -25.42 -2.00 -1.79
CA ILE A 9 -26.60 -2.24 -0.92
C ILE A 9 -26.82 -3.74 -0.72
N LYS A 10 -26.73 -4.52 -1.80
CA LYS A 10 -26.87 -5.98 -1.76
C LYS A 10 -25.71 -6.66 -1.04
N ASN A 11 -24.51 -6.12 -1.17
CA ASN A 11 -23.27 -6.66 -0.61
C ASN A 11 -22.66 -5.66 0.39
N PRO A 12 -23.03 -5.73 1.69
CA PRO A 12 -22.53 -4.79 2.70
C PRO A 12 -21.05 -4.94 3.01
N LYS A 13 -20.44 -6.05 2.60
CA LYS A 13 -19.01 -6.35 2.71
C LYS A 13 -18.36 -6.31 1.33
N VAL A 14 -17.05 -6.05 1.31
CA VAL A 14 -16.22 -6.09 0.11
C VAL A 14 -14.89 -6.76 0.42
N VAL A 15 -14.33 -7.43 -0.57
CA VAL A 15 -12.97 -7.99 -0.48
C VAL A 15 -11.98 -6.95 -1.00
N ILE A 16 -11.01 -6.59 -0.19
CA ILE A 16 -9.87 -5.76 -0.56
C ILE A 16 -8.67 -6.69 -0.72
N ASN A 17 -8.18 -6.81 -1.93
CA ASN A 17 -7.01 -7.62 -2.28
C ASN A 17 -5.80 -6.71 -2.46
N ILE A 18 -4.82 -6.82 -1.57
CA ILE A 18 -3.58 -6.06 -1.61
C ILE A 18 -2.46 -7.01 -2.03
N GLY A 19 -2.03 -6.90 -3.28
CA GLY A 19 -0.93 -7.71 -3.82
C GLY A 19 -1.12 -9.23 -3.64
N GLY A 20 -2.37 -9.71 -3.63
CA GLY A 20 -2.72 -11.11 -3.43
C GLY A 20 -3.19 -11.48 -2.02
N VAL A 21 -3.06 -10.59 -1.05
CA VAL A 21 -3.58 -10.80 0.32
C VAL A 21 -4.97 -10.18 0.43
N LYS A 22 -5.97 -11.00 0.71
CA LYS A 22 -7.38 -10.61 0.74
C LYS A 22 -7.84 -10.28 2.15
N HIS A 23 -8.59 -9.17 2.26
CA HIS A 23 -9.24 -8.71 3.49
C HIS A 23 -10.70 -8.50 3.22
N GLU A 24 -11.58 -9.10 4.00
CA GLU A 24 -13.02 -8.84 3.94
C GLU A 24 -13.39 -7.74 4.93
N VAL A 25 -13.99 -6.66 4.44
CA VAL A 25 -14.35 -5.49 5.25
C VAL A 25 -15.76 -5.00 4.92
N MET A 26 -16.38 -4.34 5.88
CA MET A 26 -17.68 -3.68 5.67
C MET A 26 -17.49 -2.30 5.04
N TRP A 27 -18.31 -1.96 4.06
CA TRP A 27 -18.33 -0.60 3.48
C TRP A 27 -18.48 0.49 4.54
N LYS A 28 -19.34 0.27 5.54
CA LYS A 28 -19.53 1.20 6.67
C LYS A 28 -18.25 1.51 7.44
N LEU A 29 -17.32 0.54 7.51
CA LEU A 29 -16.03 0.76 8.16
C LEU A 29 -15.20 1.79 7.39
N LEU A 30 -15.19 1.68 6.08
CA LEU A 30 -14.43 2.56 5.19
C LEU A 30 -15.01 3.97 5.14
N GLU A 31 -16.33 4.10 5.26
CA GLU A 31 -17.04 5.38 5.28
C GLU A 31 -16.67 6.28 6.46
N LYS A 32 -16.13 5.72 7.53
CA LYS A 32 -15.67 6.49 8.70
C LYS A 32 -14.59 7.52 8.37
N ARG A 33 -13.86 7.31 7.28
CA ARG A 33 -12.76 8.19 6.84
C ARG A 33 -12.93 8.59 5.39
N PRO A 34 -13.87 9.49 5.11
CA PRO A 34 -14.31 9.79 3.74
C PRO A 34 -13.27 10.46 2.87
N LEU A 35 -12.23 11.06 3.45
CA LEU A 35 -11.16 11.73 2.71
C LEU A 35 -9.99 10.82 2.37
N THR A 36 -10.00 9.58 2.83
CA THR A 36 -9.01 8.57 2.49
C THR A 36 -9.37 7.86 1.19
N ARG A 37 -8.40 7.19 0.57
CA ARG A 37 -8.62 6.42 -0.67
C ARG A 37 -9.76 5.40 -0.52
N LEU A 38 -9.76 4.59 0.53
CA LEU A 38 -10.81 3.61 0.79
C LEU A 38 -12.15 4.27 1.16
N GLY A 39 -12.12 5.38 1.88
CA GLY A 39 -13.33 6.15 2.18
C GLY A 39 -13.99 6.75 0.94
N MET A 40 -13.19 7.24 0.00
CA MET A 40 -13.69 7.70 -1.29
C MET A 40 -14.26 6.55 -2.13
N LEU A 41 -13.64 5.37 -2.10
CA LEU A 41 -14.18 4.16 -2.74
C LEU A 41 -15.53 3.75 -2.17
N ALA A 42 -15.70 3.85 -0.85
CA ALA A 42 -16.98 3.56 -0.22
C ALA A 42 -18.10 4.46 -0.74
N LYS A 43 -17.77 5.71 -1.06
CA LYS A 43 -18.72 6.71 -1.61
C LYS A 43 -18.85 6.67 -3.14
N ALA A 44 -17.91 6.04 -3.85
CA ALA A 44 -17.91 5.99 -5.30
C ALA A 44 -19.15 5.25 -5.84
N ARG A 45 -19.83 5.84 -6.83
CA ARG A 45 -21.05 5.29 -7.44
C ARG A 45 -20.90 4.97 -8.92
N THR A 46 -19.84 5.46 -9.54
CA THR A 46 -19.58 5.31 -10.97
C THR A 46 -18.30 4.51 -11.21
N HIS A 47 -18.24 3.84 -12.36
CA HIS A 47 -17.03 3.15 -12.82
C HIS A 47 -15.82 4.09 -12.86
N GLU A 48 -15.99 5.28 -13.42
CA GLU A 48 -14.92 6.27 -13.53
C GLU A 48 -14.33 6.67 -12.19
N ASN A 49 -15.16 6.79 -11.16
CA ASN A 49 -14.69 7.13 -9.82
C ASN A 49 -13.95 5.98 -9.14
N ILE A 50 -14.35 4.74 -9.42
CA ILE A 50 -13.69 3.56 -8.86
C ILE A 50 -12.32 3.35 -9.51
N ILE A 51 -12.21 3.38 -10.84
CA ILE A 51 -10.95 3.10 -11.54
C ILE A 51 -9.82 4.11 -11.27
N LYS A 52 -10.17 5.31 -10.81
CA LYS A 52 -9.16 6.31 -10.36
C LYS A 52 -8.50 5.93 -9.04
N LEU A 53 -9.11 5.05 -8.27
CA LEU A 53 -8.72 4.73 -6.91
C LEU A 53 -8.16 3.31 -6.74
N VAL A 54 -8.45 2.41 -7.67
CA VAL A 54 -8.02 1.01 -7.65
C VAL A 54 -7.24 0.65 -8.92
N ASP A 55 -6.47 -0.41 -8.87
CA ASP A 55 -5.80 -0.96 -10.05
C ASP A 55 -6.76 -1.80 -10.91
N SER A 56 -7.62 -2.58 -10.26
CA SER A 56 -8.73 -3.27 -10.90
C SER A 56 -9.84 -3.61 -9.92
N TYR A 57 -11.04 -3.94 -10.42
CA TYR A 57 -12.13 -4.42 -9.58
C TYR A 57 -13.08 -5.33 -10.34
N SER A 58 -13.77 -6.19 -9.62
CA SER A 58 -14.82 -7.07 -10.13
C SER A 58 -16.07 -6.97 -9.26
N LEU A 59 -17.19 -6.60 -9.84
CA LEU A 59 -18.47 -6.62 -9.14
C LEU A 59 -18.95 -8.05 -8.91
N ASP A 60 -18.70 -8.97 -9.85
CA ASP A 60 -19.11 -10.37 -9.74
C ASP A 60 -18.40 -11.07 -8.57
N ASP A 61 -17.10 -10.82 -8.41
CA ASP A 61 -16.29 -11.34 -7.31
C ASP A 61 -16.39 -10.48 -6.05
N ASN A 62 -17.00 -9.31 -6.14
CA ASN A 62 -17.09 -8.32 -5.07
C ASN A 62 -15.72 -7.95 -4.50
N GLU A 63 -14.74 -7.71 -5.38
CA GLU A 63 -13.34 -7.54 -5.04
C GLU A 63 -12.76 -6.25 -5.64
N LEU A 64 -11.98 -5.54 -4.82
CA LEU A 64 -11.13 -4.43 -5.21
C LEU A 64 -9.68 -4.88 -5.14
N TYR A 65 -8.92 -4.68 -6.21
CA TYR A 65 -7.52 -5.07 -6.27
C TYR A 65 -6.60 -3.84 -6.29
N PHE A 66 -5.55 -3.91 -5.46
CA PHE A 66 -4.48 -2.93 -5.38
C PHE A 66 -3.13 -3.64 -5.53
N ASP A 67 -2.35 -3.24 -6.51
CA ASP A 67 -1.00 -3.78 -6.72
C ASP A 67 0.00 -3.07 -5.82
N ARG A 68 -0.08 -3.39 -4.52
CA ARG A 68 0.74 -2.83 -3.45
C ARG A 68 1.28 -3.93 -2.55
N ASP A 69 2.39 -3.62 -1.84
CA ASP A 69 2.92 -4.51 -0.82
C ASP A 69 1.90 -4.66 0.33
N PRO A 70 1.50 -5.89 0.68
CA PRO A 70 0.53 -6.12 1.74
C PRO A 70 1.05 -5.89 3.16
N MET A 71 2.36 -5.76 3.37
CA MET A 71 2.99 -5.73 4.70
C MET A 71 2.47 -4.61 5.61
N ASN A 72 2.27 -3.42 5.05
CA ASN A 72 1.81 -2.26 5.82
C ASN A 72 0.29 -2.17 5.95
N PHE A 73 -0.45 -2.93 5.15
CA PHE A 73 -1.90 -2.74 5.04
C PHE A 73 -2.66 -3.10 6.32
N ASN A 74 -2.18 -4.03 7.12
CA ASN A 74 -2.80 -4.35 8.41
C ASN A 74 -2.86 -3.14 9.35
N SER A 75 -1.80 -2.34 9.43
CA SER A 75 -1.81 -1.09 10.20
C SER A 75 -2.80 -0.08 9.64
N ILE A 76 -2.89 0.04 8.33
CA ILE A 76 -3.86 0.90 7.64
C ILE A 76 -5.28 0.46 7.97
N LEU A 77 -5.59 -0.81 7.83
CA LEU A 77 -6.93 -1.34 8.09
C LEU A 77 -7.32 -1.25 9.58
N ASN A 78 -6.37 -1.48 10.48
CA ASN A 78 -6.59 -1.30 11.91
C ASN A 78 -6.92 0.15 12.28
N TYR A 79 -6.38 1.12 11.56
CA TYR A 79 -6.74 2.51 11.75
C TYR A 79 -8.23 2.77 11.51
N TYR A 80 -8.85 2.12 10.53
CA TYR A 80 -10.31 2.19 10.34
C TYR A 80 -11.07 1.49 11.46
N ARG A 81 -10.57 0.36 11.96
CA ARG A 81 -11.23 -0.45 12.99
C ARG A 81 -11.15 0.17 14.38
N THR A 82 -9.98 0.63 14.77
CA THR A 82 -9.67 1.05 16.14
C THR A 82 -9.56 2.56 16.33
N ASN A 83 -9.55 3.32 15.24
CA ASN A 83 -9.26 4.75 15.24
C ASN A 83 -7.82 5.11 15.70
N ARG A 84 -6.94 4.13 15.76
CA ARG A 84 -5.55 4.28 16.20
C ARG A 84 -4.61 3.86 15.07
N LEU A 85 -3.74 4.77 14.67
CA LEU A 85 -2.73 4.52 13.65
C LEU A 85 -1.37 4.30 14.32
N HIS A 86 -0.84 3.10 14.18
CA HIS A 86 0.48 2.74 14.66
C HIS A 86 1.43 2.44 13.50
N CYS A 87 2.69 2.82 13.63
CA CYS A 87 3.72 2.37 12.69
C CYS A 87 4.21 0.96 13.07
N VAL A 88 4.74 0.25 12.08
CA VAL A 88 5.31 -1.07 12.24
C VAL A 88 6.84 -0.95 12.36
N ASP A 89 7.40 -1.52 13.41
CA ASP A 89 8.83 -1.36 13.72
C ASP A 89 9.76 -2.09 12.75
N GLU A 90 9.31 -3.20 12.18
CA GLU A 90 10.11 -4.09 11.34
C GLU A 90 10.12 -3.71 9.85
N ILE A 91 9.40 -2.67 9.48
CA ILE A 91 9.22 -2.24 8.09
C ILE A 91 10.03 -0.97 7.82
N CYS A 92 10.51 -0.78 6.60
CA CYS A 92 11.13 0.45 6.18
C CYS A 92 10.19 1.64 6.40
N ILE A 93 10.65 2.63 7.16
CA ILE A 93 9.81 3.77 7.52
C ILE A 93 9.44 4.63 6.32
N LEU A 94 10.29 4.65 5.28
CA LEU A 94 10.01 5.37 4.04
C LEU A 94 8.90 4.67 3.23
N ASP A 95 8.88 3.34 3.21
CA ASP A 95 7.82 2.56 2.57
C ASP A 95 6.50 2.74 3.31
N PHE A 96 6.52 2.71 4.63
CA PHE A 96 5.33 3.00 5.44
C PHE A 96 4.81 4.42 5.20
N SER A 97 5.68 5.41 5.12
CA SER A 97 5.33 6.79 4.79
C SER A 97 4.72 6.91 3.39
N ALA A 98 5.28 6.21 2.41
CA ALA A 98 4.75 6.17 1.04
C ALA A 98 3.37 5.50 0.99
N ASP A 99 3.15 4.45 1.77
CA ASP A 99 1.84 3.81 1.87
C ASP A 99 0.80 4.71 2.54
N LEU A 100 1.15 5.44 3.59
CA LEU A 100 0.25 6.44 4.18
C LEU A 100 -0.19 7.48 3.14
N GLU A 101 0.74 7.97 2.35
CA GLU A 101 0.45 8.91 1.27
C GLU A 101 -0.46 8.29 0.20
N TYR A 102 -0.16 7.06 -0.24
CA TYR A 102 -0.99 6.33 -1.20
C TYR A 102 -2.42 6.14 -0.70
N TRP A 103 -2.60 5.73 0.55
CA TRP A 103 -3.92 5.55 1.16
C TRP A 103 -4.59 6.87 1.58
N MET A 104 -3.91 8.00 1.35
CA MET A 104 -4.38 9.35 1.70
C MET A 104 -4.68 9.51 3.19
N ILE A 105 -3.78 8.97 4.01
CA ILE A 105 -3.81 9.07 5.46
C ILE A 105 -2.64 9.96 5.89
N LYS A 106 -2.92 11.01 6.65
CA LYS A 106 -1.90 11.94 7.12
C LYS A 106 -1.12 11.33 8.28
N ASP A 107 0.20 11.48 8.27
CA ASP A 107 1.10 11.02 9.31
C ASP A 107 0.86 11.67 10.68
N ILE A 108 0.29 12.88 10.71
CA ILE A 108 -0.15 13.54 11.94
C ILE A 108 -1.19 12.73 12.73
N ASN A 109 -1.86 11.78 12.09
CA ASN A 109 -2.83 10.90 12.74
C ASN A 109 -2.17 9.72 13.48
N LEU A 110 -0.83 9.58 13.42
CA LEU A 110 -0.12 8.59 14.20
C LEU A 110 -0.34 8.78 15.70
N GLU A 111 -0.47 7.67 16.41
CA GLU A 111 -0.56 7.67 17.87
C GLU A 111 0.73 8.20 18.49
N ARG A 112 0.61 8.79 19.69
CA ARG A 112 1.74 9.40 20.39
C ARG A 112 2.91 8.45 20.63
N CYS A 113 2.62 7.17 20.86
CA CYS A 113 3.66 6.14 21.01
C CYS A 113 4.51 5.91 19.75
N CYS A 114 4.03 6.34 18.58
CA CYS A 114 4.69 6.15 17.29
C CYS A 114 5.28 7.45 16.70
N VAL A 115 4.74 8.61 17.03
CA VAL A 115 5.05 9.89 16.38
C VAL A 115 6.56 10.20 16.41
N GLU A 116 7.16 10.24 17.58
CA GLU A 116 8.58 10.58 17.71
C GLU A 116 9.48 9.58 16.98
N LYS A 117 9.19 8.30 17.15
CA LYS A 117 9.90 7.21 16.52
C LYS A 117 9.79 7.26 14.99
N PHE A 118 8.60 7.54 14.48
CA PHE A 118 8.34 7.66 13.05
C PHE A 118 9.16 8.80 12.43
N PHE A 119 9.08 10.01 12.97
CA PHE A 119 9.78 11.16 12.41
C PHE A 119 11.31 11.04 12.57
N ALA A 120 11.82 10.54 13.71
CA ALA A 120 13.24 10.31 13.90
C ALA A 120 13.79 9.27 12.92
N ARG A 121 13.12 8.14 12.73
CA ARG A 121 13.51 7.10 11.77
C ARG A 121 13.44 7.59 10.33
N LYS A 122 12.42 8.37 9.99
CA LYS A 122 12.25 8.96 8.66
C LYS A 122 13.37 9.93 8.33
N GLU A 123 13.68 10.85 9.23
CA GLU A 123 14.77 11.81 9.07
C GLU A 123 16.12 11.10 8.92
N HIS A 124 16.41 10.13 9.79
CA HIS A 124 17.64 9.33 9.70
C HIS A 124 17.77 8.60 8.36
N SER A 125 16.68 7.99 7.88
CA SER A 125 16.69 7.28 6.60
C SER A 125 16.93 8.22 5.41
N ILE A 126 16.35 9.41 5.42
CA ILE A 126 16.57 10.43 4.40
C ILE A 126 18.03 10.88 4.40
N GLU A 127 18.61 11.17 5.56
CA GLU A 127 20.02 11.56 5.70
C GLU A 127 20.97 10.47 5.15
N GLN A 128 20.69 9.19 5.44
CA GLN A 128 21.48 8.07 4.92
C GLN A 128 21.44 8.00 3.39
N MET A 129 20.25 8.18 2.81
CA MET A 129 20.09 8.19 1.35
C MET A 129 20.83 9.36 0.69
N GLU A 130 20.79 10.55 1.30
CA GLU A 130 21.51 11.73 0.79
C GLU A 130 23.03 11.55 0.86
N LYS A 131 23.55 11.00 1.96
CA LYS A 131 24.97 10.68 2.12
C LYS A 131 25.42 9.66 1.07
N ALA A 132 24.64 8.62 0.81
CA ALA A 132 24.94 7.62 -0.22
C ALA A 132 24.99 8.24 -1.62
N LYS A 133 24.09 9.17 -1.96
CA LYS A 133 24.12 9.89 -3.25
C LYS A 133 25.35 10.77 -3.41
N MET A 134 25.85 11.40 -2.33
CA MET A 134 27.03 12.25 -2.38
C MET A 134 28.34 11.46 -2.57
N GLN A 135 28.38 10.20 -2.14
CA GLN A 135 29.56 9.34 -2.28
C GLN A 135 29.74 8.78 -3.71
N GLY A 136 28.80 9.02 -4.61
CA GLY A 136 28.79 8.50 -5.97
C GLY A 136 28.45 6.99 -6.03
N PRO A 137 28.22 6.44 -7.22
CA PRO A 137 28.09 5.00 -7.34
C PRO A 137 29.44 4.39 -6.94
N GLU A 138 29.46 3.58 -5.89
CA GLU A 138 30.54 2.61 -5.70
C GLU A 138 30.64 1.87 -7.02
N ALA A 139 31.86 1.77 -7.56
CA ALA A 139 32.11 1.09 -8.82
C ALA A 139 31.33 -0.22 -8.78
N GLU A 140 30.40 -0.39 -9.72
CA GLU A 140 29.74 -1.65 -9.93
C GLU A 140 30.87 -2.66 -10.01
N VAL A 141 30.98 -3.54 -9.03
CA VAL A 141 31.77 -4.73 -9.17
C VAL A 141 31.10 -5.44 -10.33
N GLU A 142 31.67 -5.30 -11.52
CA GLU A 142 31.38 -6.20 -12.61
C GLU A 142 31.63 -7.59 -12.02
N GLU A 143 30.60 -8.23 -11.50
CA GLU A 143 30.60 -9.67 -11.34
C GLU A 143 30.71 -10.17 -12.77
N ASP A 144 31.97 -10.46 -13.11
CA ASP A 144 32.31 -11.26 -14.27
C ASP A 144 31.57 -12.59 -14.14
N PHE A 145 30.32 -12.61 -14.64
CA PHE A 145 29.62 -13.84 -14.93
C PHE A 145 30.43 -14.54 -16.02
N GLY A 146 31.53 -15.14 -15.55
CA GLY A 146 32.44 -15.87 -16.39
C GLY A 146 31.68 -16.73 -17.35
N THR A 147 32.02 -16.57 -18.61
CA THR A 147 31.52 -17.27 -19.80
C THR A 147 31.53 -18.82 -19.70
N GLY A 148 31.76 -19.37 -18.51
CA GLY A 148 31.81 -20.80 -18.24
C GLY A 148 30.46 -21.54 -18.20
N TYR A 149 29.34 -20.87 -18.00
CA TYR A 149 28.05 -21.54 -17.83
C TYR A 149 27.27 -21.75 -19.13
N PHE A 150 27.48 -20.91 -20.13
CA PHE A 150 26.84 -21.04 -21.44
C PHE A 150 27.54 -21.96 -22.43
N GLY A 151 28.77 -22.37 -22.16
CA GLY A 151 29.53 -23.24 -23.04
C GLY A 151 29.15 -24.71 -23.04
N LYS A 152 28.31 -25.16 -22.09
CA LYS A 152 27.94 -26.59 -21.95
C LYS A 152 26.68 -27.04 -22.69
N TYR A 153 25.94 -26.11 -23.30
CA TYR A 153 24.65 -26.42 -23.98
C TYR A 153 24.70 -26.27 -25.52
N GLN A 154 25.85 -26.05 -26.10
CA GLN A 154 26.02 -25.97 -27.57
C GLN A 154 26.76 -27.18 -28.17
N LYS A 155 26.53 -28.37 -27.67
CA LYS A 155 26.90 -29.59 -28.38
C LYS A 155 25.85 -30.67 -28.20
N ALA A 156 24.86 -30.61 -29.05
CA ALA A 156 24.16 -31.76 -29.56
C ALA A 156 23.54 -31.40 -30.89
#